data_8d5c52eb662c5c66256ef74c35eeb6ab
#
_entry.id   8d5c52eb662c5c66256ef74c35eeb6ab
#
_cell.length_a   1.000
_cell.length_b   1.000
_cell.length_c   1.000
_cell.angle_alpha   90.00
_cell.angle_beta   90.00
_cell.angle_gamma   90.00
#
_symmetry.space_group_name_H-M   'P 1'
#
loop_
_entity.id
_entity.type
_entity.pdbx_description
1 polymer ?
#
loop_
_entity_poly.entity_id
_entity_poly.type
_entity_poly.pdbx_seq_one_letter_code
_entity_poly.pdbx_strand_id
1 'polypeptide(L)'
;QYTANVADECSDWNDYSKWERHGITNTHFYDVMYMPDLNLYVRLHLGGVDIDTNKSLSELGDSRVLYLMLFDHEFNIVGEYKLKEKTYNYFTGWCTLSNGLLIFKDNALSELTDYDGSQFDIYRVH
;
A
#
# COMPACT_ATOMS: atom_id res chain seq x y z
N GLN A 1 16.73 4.92 -5.92
CA GLN A 1 16.34 3.58 -5.45
C GLN A 1 14.87 3.58 -5.06
N TYR A 2 14.13 2.60 -5.55
CA TYR A 2 12.71 2.46 -5.27
C TYR A 2 12.46 1.51 -4.09
N THR A 3 11.34 1.69 -3.40
CA THR A 3 10.95 0.88 -2.25
C THR A 3 10.35 -0.47 -2.65
N ALA A 4 9.91 -0.61 -3.90
CA ALA A 4 9.31 -1.83 -4.41
C ALA A 4 10.38 -2.89 -4.69
N ASN A 5 10.45 -3.89 -3.85
CA ASN A 5 11.39 -5.01 -3.97
C ASN A 5 10.66 -6.30 -4.30
N VAL A 6 11.35 -7.20 -4.97
CA VAL A 6 10.86 -8.56 -5.17
C VAL A 6 10.79 -9.26 -3.81
N ALA A 7 9.68 -9.93 -3.53
CA ALA A 7 9.53 -10.68 -2.29
C ALA A 7 10.44 -11.90 -2.25
N ASP A 8 10.92 -12.22 -1.05
CA ASP A 8 11.65 -13.46 -0.80
C ASP A 8 10.71 -14.66 -0.94
N GLU A 9 11.28 -15.82 -1.21
CA GLU A 9 10.52 -17.07 -1.25
C GLU A 9 10.08 -17.47 0.17
N CYS A 10 8.81 -17.85 0.32
CA CYS A 10 8.33 -18.38 1.58
C CYS A 10 8.75 -19.85 1.72
N SER A 11 9.51 -20.14 2.77
CA SER A 11 10.12 -21.47 2.97
C SER A 11 9.15 -22.54 3.46
N ASP A 12 8.01 -22.17 4.04
CA ASP A 12 7.06 -23.11 4.62
C ASP A 12 5.62 -22.60 4.54
N TRP A 13 4.95 -22.95 3.46
CA TRP A 13 3.54 -22.56 3.21
C TRP A 13 2.53 -23.26 4.11
N ASN A 14 2.92 -24.32 4.82
CA ASN A 14 2.05 -25.05 5.73
C ASN A 14 2.03 -24.46 7.15
N ASP A 15 2.98 -23.59 7.48
CA ASP A 15 3.03 -22.88 8.74
C ASP A 15 2.46 -21.48 8.57
N TYR A 16 1.23 -21.27 9.06
CA TYR A 16 0.53 -19.99 8.95
C TYR A 16 1.31 -18.82 9.59
N SER A 17 1.95 -19.04 10.72
CA SER A 17 2.74 -18.01 11.41
C SER A 17 3.94 -17.54 10.56
N LYS A 18 4.64 -18.47 9.93
CA LYS A 18 5.74 -18.13 9.01
C LYS A 18 5.24 -17.42 7.76
N TRP A 19 4.14 -17.90 7.21
CA TRP A 19 3.51 -17.28 6.05
C TRP A 19 3.06 -15.84 6.34
N GLU A 20 2.43 -15.59 7.48
CA GLU A 20 2.00 -14.27 7.90
C GLU A 20 3.18 -13.31 8.10
N ARG A 21 4.25 -13.78 8.76
CA ARG A 21 5.49 -13.00 8.93
C ARG A 21 6.15 -12.68 7.60
N HIS A 22 6.19 -13.64 6.68
CA HIS A 22 6.68 -13.43 5.32
C HIS A 22 5.90 -12.31 4.62
N GLY A 23 4.58 -12.32 4.70
CA GLY A 23 3.72 -11.29 4.11
C GLY A 23 4.00 -9.90 4.69
N ILE A 24 4.25 -9.78 6.00
CA ILE A 24 4.50 -8.50 6.68
C ILE A 24 5.90 -7.94 6.35
N THR A 25 6.90 -8.79 6.22
CA THR A 25 8.29 -8.36 5.98
C THR A 25 8.58 -8.04 4.51
N ASN A 26 7.71 -8.46 3.60
CA ASN A 26 7.90 -8.25 2.16
C ASN A 26 6.93 -7.20 1.61
N THR A 27 7.31 -6.59 0.49
CA THR A 27 6.45 -5.66 -0.23
C THR A 27 5.21 -6.40 -0.75
N HIS A 28 4.03 -5.80 -0.54
CA HIS A 28 2.77 -6.27 -1.13
C HIS A 28 2.37 -5.34 -2.27
N PHE A 29 2.13 -5.91 -3.45
CA PHE A 29 1.72 -5.16 -4.63
C PHE A 29 0.22 -5.29 -4.86
N TYR A 30 -0.41 -4.16 -5.19
CA TYR A 30 -1.79 -4.11 -5.67
C TYR A 30 -1.82 -4.09 -7.20
N ASP A 31 -3.01 -4.16 -7.76
CA ASP A 31 -3.19 -4.15 -9.22
C ASP A 31 -2.70 -2.84 -9.85
N VAL A 32 -2.24 -2.94 -11.10
CA VAL A 32 -1.91 -1.77 -11.92
C VAL A 32 -3.20 -1.24 -12.53
N MET A 33 -3.43 0.07 -12.41
CA MET A 33 -4.59 0.74 -12.98
C MET A 33 -4.18 1.86 -13.93
N TYR A 34 -5.03 2.17 -14.90
CA TYR A 34 -4.78 3.18 -15.90
C TYR A 34 -5.59 4.45 -15.63
N MET A 35 -4.93 5.60 -15.78
CA MET A 35 -5.54 6.93 -15.69
C MET A 35 -5.58 7.56 -17.08
N PRO A 36 -6.73 7.51 -17.80
CA PRO A 36 -6.78 7.85 -19.21
C PRO A 36 -6.48 9.33 -19.52
N ASP A 37 -6.89 10.26 -18.67
CA ASP A 37 -6.65 11.70 -18.90
C ASP A 37 -5.16 12.07 -18.83
N LEU A 38 -4.36 11.26 -18.16
CA LEU A 38 -2.92 11.50 -17.98
C LEU A 38 -2.05 10.58 -18.82
N ASN A 39 -2.65 9.55 -19.42
CA ASN A 39 -1.91 8.47 -20.09
C ASN A 39 -0.81 7.87 -19.18
N LEU A 40 -1.16 7.65 -17.91
CA LEU A 40 -0.27 7.07 -16.91
C LEU A 40 -0.90 5.83 -16.29
N TYR A 41 -0.04 4.90 -15.91
CA TYR A 41 -0.42 3.78 -15.04
C TYR A 41 -0.03 4.08 -13.60
N VAL A 42 -0.82 3.60 -12.67
CA VAL A 42 -0.55 3.71 -11.24
C VAL A 42 -0.63 2.35 -10.58
N ARG A 43 0.27 2.11 -9.65
CA ARG A 43 0.25 0.94 -8.79
C ARG A 43 0.52 1.37 -7.36
N LEU A 44 -0.28 0.86 -6.43
CA LEU A 44 0.03 0.96 -5.01
C LEU A 44 0.89 -0.24 -4.60
N HIS A 45 1.79 -0.03 -3.63
CA HIS A 45 2.45 -1.11 -2.94
C HIS A 45 2.64 -0.76 -1.46
N LEU A 46 2.53 -1.78 -0.65
CA LEU A 46 2.67 -1.68 0.80
C LEU A 46 4.08 -2.15 1.17
N GLY A 47 4.87 -1.28 1.79
CA GLY A 47 6.23 -1.61 2.19
C GLY A 47 6.27 -2.69 3.26
N GLY A 48 7.31 -3.52 3.24
CA GLY A 48 7.58 -4.47 4.31
C GLY A 48 8.10 -3.76 5.57
N VAL A 49 7.91 -4.40 6.73
CA VAL A 49 8.46 -3.95 8.01
C VAL A 49 9.22 -5.10 8.66
N ASP A 50 10.23 -4.77 9.44
CA ASP A 50 10.99 -5.75 10.21
C ASP A 50 10.13 -6.28 11.36
N ILE A 51 10.33 -7.55 11.70
CA ILE A 51 9.64 -8.16 12.84
C ILE A 51 10.19 -7.56 14.14
N ASP A 52 9.27 -7.03 14.94
CA ASP A 52 9.52 -6.57 16.30
C ASP A 52 8.71 -7.44 17.26
N THR A 53 9.42 -8.24 18.07
CA THR A 53 8.78 -9.19 19.00
C THR A 53 8.03 -8.52 20.15
N ASN A 54 8.23 -7.21 20.35
CA ASN A 54 7.46 -6.43 21.34
C ASN A 54 6.10 -5.95 20.82
N LYS A 55 5.81 -6.20 19.53
CA LYS A 55 4.57 -5.81 18.87
C LYS A 55 3.84 -7.03 18.33
N SER A 56 2.52 -6.98 18.32
CA SER A 56 1.72 -7.98 17.62
C SER A 56 1.90 -7.88 16.11
N LEU A 57 1.61 -8.96 15.39
CA LEU A 57 1.64 -8.94 13.93
C LEU A 57 0.62 -7.94 13.35
N SER A 58 -0.52 -7.76 14.04
CA SER A 58 -1.51 -6.76 13.66
C SER A 58 -0.97 -5.33 13.77
N GLU A 59 -0.29 -5.00 14.87
CA GLU A 59 0.36 -3.69 15.05
C GLU A 59 1.44 -3.43 14.00
N LEU A 60 2.24 -4.45 13.68
CA LEU A 60 3.25 -4.36 12.62
C LEU A 60 2.59 -4.14 11.25
N GLY A 61 1.50 -4.85 10.97
CA GLY A 61 0.74 -4.68 9.74
C GLY A 61 0.20 -3.26 9.57
N ASP A 62 -0.37 -2.70 10.65
CA ASP A 62 -0.91 -1.34 10.65
C ASP A 62 0.18 -0.25 10.56
N SER A 63 1.41 -0.57 10.90
CA SER A 63 2.55 0.35 10.79
C SER A 63 3.19 0.40 9.39
N ARG A 64 2.77 -0.46 8.48
CA ARG A 64 3.28 -0.50 7.11
C ARG A 64 2.93 0.79 6.35
N VAL A 65 3.82 1.19 5.47
CA VAL A 65 3.65 2.42 4.68
C VAL A 65 3.19 2.06 3.28
N LEU A 66 2.19 2.79 2.80
CA LEU A 66 1.68 2.68 1.44
C LEU A 66 2.41 3.66 0.54
N TYR A 67 2.85 3.17 -0.61
CA TYR A 67 3.51 3.95 -1.66
C TYR A 67 2.68 3.92 -2.93
N LEU A 68 2.74 5.02 -3.67
CA LEU A 68 2.16 5.15 -4.99
C LEU A 68 3.29 5.23 -6.02
N MET A 69 3.24 4.38 -7.03
CA MET A 69 4.21 4.38 -8.13
C MET A 69 3.49 4.68 -9.44
N LEU A 70 4.03 5.62 -10.18
CA LEU A 70 3.54 6.01 -11.50
C LEU A 70 4.44 5.48 -12.61
N PHE A 71 3.81 5.04 -13.68
CA PHE A 71 4.48 4.56 -14.89
C PHE A 71 3.93 5.31 -16.10
N ASP A 72 4.79 5.58 -17.08
CA ASP A 72 4.35 6.07 -18.39
C ASP A 72 3.71 4.95 -19.23
N HIS A 73 3.28 5.27 -20.44
CA HIS A 73 2.66 4.31 -21.36
C HIS A 73 3.61 3.20 -21.84
N GLU A 74 4.92 3.36 -21.66
CA GLU A 74 5.94 2.35 -21.94
C GLU A 74 6.34 1.56 -20.69
N PHE A 75 5.65 1.78 -19.57
CA PHE A 75 5.91 1.21 -18.25
C PHE A 75 7.25 1.59 -17.62
N ASN A 76 7.82 2.72 -18.03
CA ASN A 76 8.93 3.33 -17.30
C ASN A 76 8.40 4.00 -16.03
N ILE A 77 9.13 3.84 -14.92
CA ILE A 77 8.78 4.48 -13.66
C ILE A 77 9.05 5.98 -13.78
N VAL A 78 8.01 6.80 -13.61
CA VAL A 78 8.12 8.26 -13.66
C VAL A 78 8.01 8.92 -12.30
N GLY A 79 7.59 8.19 -11.27
CA GLY A 79 7.54 8.70 -9.90
C GLY A 79 7.20 7.64 -8.88
N GLU A 80 7.65 7.86 -7.66
CA GLU A 80 7.26 7.11 -6.48
C GLU A 80 6.99 8.09 -5.34
N TYR A 81 5.88 7.90 -4.63
CA TYR A 81 5.44 8.81 -3.58
C TYR A 81 5.06 8.00 -2.33
N LYS A 82 5.62 8.40 -1.21
CA LYS A 82 5.21 7.89 0.10
C LYS A 82 3.89 8.55 0.50
N LEU A 83 2.87 7.76 0.81
CA LEU A 83 1.60 8.27 1.30
C LEU A 83 1.64 8.48 2.82
N LYS A 84 0.58 9.06 3.38
CA LYS A 84 0.50 9.35 4.82
C LYS A 84 0.64 8.09 5.65
N GLU A 85 1.51 8.11 6.63
CA GLU A 85 1.65 7.02 7.59
C GLU A 85 0.39 6.85 8.44
N LYS A 86 0.15 5.64 8.92
CA LYS A 86 -0.94 5.31 9.87
C LYS A 86 -2.33 5.73 9.40
N THR A 87 -2.56 5.73 8.09
CA THR A 87 -3.82 6.17 7.47
C THR A 87 -4.49 5.07 6.68
N TYR A 88 -3.72 4.23 6.02
CA TYR A 88 -4.16 3.13 5.16
C TYR A 88 -3.66 1.80 5.70
N ASN A 89 -4.32 0.70 5.35
CA ASN A 89 -3.91 -0.63 5.77
C ASN A 89 -3.84 -1.61 4.59
N TYR A 90 -3.54 -2.87 4.89
CA TYR A 90 -3.44 -3.94 3.91
C TYR A 90 -4.73 -4.13 3.07
N PHE A 91 -5.88 -3.91 3.69
CA PHE A 91 -7.19 -4.08 3.04
C PHE A 91 -7.76 -2.79 2.48
N THR A 92 -6.95 -1.74 2.39
CA THR A 92 -7.38 -0.44 1.89
C THR A 92 -8.06 -0.55 0.53
N GLY A 93 -9.30 -0.08 0.45
CA GLY A 93 -10.02 0.07 -0.79
C GLY A 93 -9.54 1.30 -1.55
N TRP A 94 -9.35 1.18 -2.85
CA TRP A 94 -8.95 2.29 -3.70
C TRP A 94 -9.42 2.11 -5.13
N CYS A 95 -9.53 3.22 -5.85
CA CYS A 95 -9.83 3.21 -7.28
C CYS A 95 -9.20 4.41 -7.97
N THR A 96 -8.99 4.28 -9.28
CA THR A 96 -8.53 5.41 -10.09
C THR A 96 -9.67 6.34 -10.45
N LEU A 97 -9.34 7.62 -10.49
CA LEU A 97 -10.11 8.66 -11.16
C LEU A 97 -9.45 8.96 -12.51
N SER A 98 -10.06 9.80 -13.33
CA SER A 98 -9.47 10.13 -14.64
C SER A 98 -8.08 10.77 -14.55
N ASN A 99 -7.80 11.51 -13.49
CA ASN A 99 -6.54 12.24 -13.26
C ASN A 99 -5.98 12.09 -11.84
N GLY A 100 -6.31 10.99 -11.18
CA GLY A 100 -5.86 10.77 -9.81
C GLY A 100 -6.37 9.48 -9.25
N LEU A 101 -6.37 9.39 -7.92
CA LEU A 101 -6.86 8.22 -7.25
C LEU A 101 -7.55 8.55 -5.93
N LEU A 102 -8.51 7.72 -5.56
CA LEU A 102 -9.26 7.78 -4.33
C LEU A 102 -8.88 6.57 -3.47
N ILE A 103 -8.50 6.82 -2.22
CA ILE A 103 -8.11 5.79 -1.26
C ILE A 103 -8.90 5.96 0.03
N PHE A 104 -9.51 4.88 0.54
CA PHE A 104 -10.21 4.91 1.82
C PHE A 104 -9.23 4.92 2.99
N LYS A 105 -9.57 5.70 4.01
CA LYS A 105 -8.84 5.79 5.27
C LYS A 105 -9.41 4.78 6.25
N ASP A 106 -8.78 3.65 6.38
CA ASP A 106 -9.28 2.53 7.18
C ASP A 106 -8.24 1.91 8.12
N ASN A 107 -7.12 2.60 8.35
CA ASN A 107 -6.09 2.12 9.27
C ASN A 107 -6.52 2.34 10.72
N ALA A 108 -6.36 1.30 11.54
CA ALA A 108 -6.69 1.35 12.97
C ALA A 108 -5.87 2.37 13.76
N LEU A 109 -4.68 2.75 13.27
CA LEU A 109 -3.81 3.77 13.86
C LEU A 109 -4.14 5.18 13.38
N SER A 110 -5.12 5.34 12.49
CA SER A 110 -5.56 6.64 12.00
C SER A 110 -6.13 7.49 13.14
N GLU A 111 -5.95 8.81 13.04
CA GLU A 111 -6.52 9.78 13.98
C GLU A 111 -8.05 9.92 13.85
N LEU A 112 -8.69 9.13 13.01
CA LEU A 112 -10.14 9.09 12.88
C LEU A 112 -10.75 8.51 14.14
N THR A 113 -11.59 9.30 14.83
CA THR A 113 -12.29 8.89 16.05
C THR A 113 -13.79 9.03 15.86
N ASP A 114 -14.57 8.09 16.40
CA ASP A 114 -16.04 8.14 16.55
C ASP A 114 -16.78 8.56 15.28
N TYR A 115 -16.43 7.95 14.15
CA TYR A 115 -16.96 8.34 12.87
C TYR A 115 -17.84 7.25 12.26
N ASP A 116 -19.13 7.57 12.05
CA ASP A 116 -20.15 6.66 11.47
C ASP A 116 -20.13 6.61 9.94
N GLY A 117 -19.06 7.02 9.30
CA GLY A 117 -18.97 7.05 7.85
C GLY A 117 -17.62 6.60 7.35
N SER A 118 -17.54 6.35 6.06
CA SER A 118 -16.27 6.11 5.38
C SER A 118 -15.60 7.44 5.06
N GLN A 119 -14.29 7.53 5.34
CA GLN A 119 -13.47 8.64 4.91
C GLN A 119 -12.50 8.20 3.82
N PHE A 120 -12.13 9.12 2.94
CA PHE A 120 -11.20 8.85 1.85
C PHE A 120 -10.33 10.08 1.56
N ASP A 121 -9.17 9.83 0.98
CA ASP A 121 -8.31 10.85 0.38
C ASP A 121 -8.39 10.78 -1.14
N ILE A 122 -8.30 11.92 -1.79
CA ILE A 122 -8.14 12.02 -3.23
C ILE A 122 -6.76 12.61 -3.52
N TYR A 123 -5.96 11.85 -4.25
CA TYR A 123 -4.67 12.29 -4.77
C TYR A 123 -4.83 12.62 -6.24
N ARG A 124 -4.45 13.85 -6.61
CA ARG A 124 -4.47 14.29 -8.01
C ARG A 124 -3.06 14.47 -8.53
N VAL A 125 -2.87 14.07 -9.76
CA VAL A 125 -1.62 14.31 -10.50
C VAL A 125 -1.79 15.57 -11.33
N HIS A 126 -0.87 16.48 -11.18
CA HIS A 126 -0.86 17.75 -11.88
C HIS A 126 0.25 17.82 -12.91
#